data_9b100e33c6a685ae6b119de355acb053
#
_entry.id   9b100e33c6a685ae6b119de355acb053
#
_cell.length_a   1.000
_cell.length_b   1.000
_cell.length_c   1.000
_cell.angle_alpha   90.00
_cell.angle_beta   90.00
_cell.angle_gamma   90.00
#
_symmetry.space_group_name_H-M   'P 1'
#
loop_
_entity.id
_entity.type
_entity.pdbx_description
1 polymer ?
#
loop_
_entity_poly.entity_id
_entity_poly.type
_entity_poly.pdbx_seq_one_letter_code
_entity_poly.pdbx_strand_id
1 'polypeptide(L)'
;MPKPAAGRIDETRPFQPVRIAVLTVSDTRSEADDKSGRTLVELIERDRHKVAARAIVKDDVRAIATKLREWIADPAVEVVISTGGTGVTGRDVTPEAFESLFEKKIDGFGELFRMLSWGKIGTSTMQSRAVGGVAGGTYLFALPGSPGACRDGWEDILRWQLDIRFRPCNLAELMPRLQEHLKK
;
A
#
# COMPACT_ATOMS: atom_id res chain seq x y z
N MET A 1 -17.77 -3.10 -12.48
CA MET A 1 -16.42 -3.24 -11.90
C MET A 1 -15.47 -3.68 -12.99
N PRO A 2 -14.29 -3.06 -13.16
CA PRO A 2 -13.30 -3.60 -14.08
C PRO A 2 -12.88 -4.99 -13.59
N LYS A 3 -12.90 -5.97 -14.50
CA LYS A 3 -12.37 -7.30 -14.20
C LYS A 3 -10.85 -7.21 -14.16
N PRO A 4 -10.18 -7.89 -13.22
CA PRO A 4 -8.73 -8.03 -13.29
C PRO A 4 -8.36 -8.71 -14.61
N ALA A 5 -7.25 -8.32 -15.20
CA ALA A 5 -6.79 -8.86 -16.50
C ALA A 5 -6.63 -10.39 -16.48
N ALA A 6 -6.42 -10.98 -15.30
CA ALA A 6 -6.46 -12.42 -15.04
C ALA A 6 -6.84 -12.63 -13.57
N GLY A 7 -7.81 -13.50 -13.31
CA GLY A 7 -8.29 -13.80 -11.96
C GLY A 7 -9.80 -13.63 -11.83
N ARG A 8 -10.35 -14.13 -10.74
CA ARG A 8 -11.79 -14.10 -10.47
C ARG A 8 -12.07 -13.93 -8.99
N ILE A 9 -13.25 -13.45 -8.65
CA ILE A 9 -13.78 -13.46 -7.29
C ILE A 9 -14.53 -14.78 -7.06
N ASP A 10 -14.21 -15.45 -5.98
CA ASP A 10 -14.94 -16.63 -5.49
C ASP A 10 -16.09 -16.17 -4.60
N GLU A 11 -17.28 -16.06 -5.20
CA GLU A 11 -18.50 -15.59 -4.53
C GLU A 11 -18.97 -16.54 -3.41
N THR A 12 -18.45 -17.77 -3.33
CA THR A 12 -18.82 -18.73 -2.27
C THR A 12 -18.13 -18.39 -0.95
N ARG A 13 -17.10 -17.57 -0.96
CA ARG A 13 -16.38 -17.14 0.25
C ARG A 13 -16.94 -15.83 0.78
N PRO A 14 -17.06 -15.69 2.13
CA PRO A 14 -17.43 -14.40 2.71
C PRO A 14 -16.31 -13.38 2.53
N PHE A 15 -16.68 -12.14 2.20
CA PHE A 15 -15.75 -11.02 2.21
C PHE A 15 -15.29 -10.74 3.65
N GLN A 16 -13.99 -10.52 3.82
CA GLN A 16 -13.39 -10.13 5.10
C GLN A 16 -12.74 -8.75 4.96
N PRO A 17 -13.20 -7.74 5.71
CA PRO A 17 -12.60 -6.42 5.66
C PRO A 17 -11.20 -6.43 6.28
N VAL A 18 -10.24 -5.82 5.61
CA VAL A 18 -8.88 -5.58 6.10
C VAL A 18 -8.82 -4.20 6.75
N ARG A 19 -8.03 -4.07 7.83
CA ARG A 19 -7.80 -2.81 8.56
C ARG A 19 -6.55 -2.14 8.02
N ILE A 20 -6.72 -1.00 7.38
CA ILE A 20 -5.69 -0.33 6.58
C ILE A 20 -5.39 1.05 7.16
N ALA A 21 -4.13 1.34 7.44
CA ALA A 21 -3.66 2.68 7.78
C ALA A 21 -3.17 3.40 6.51
N VAL A 22 -3.50 4.68 6.38
CA VAL A 22 -3.12 5.54 5.25
C VAL A 22 -2.11 6.58 5.72
N LEU A 23 -0.90 6.55 5.13
CA LEU A 23 0.18 7.47 5.42
C LEU A 23 0.42 8.41 4.24
N THR A 24 0.26 9.71 4.43
CA THR A 24 0.69 10.70 3.45
C THR A 24 2.07 11.22 3.83
N VAL A 25 3.02 11.12 2.91
CA VAL A 25 4.38 11.64 3.10
C VAL A 25 4.50 12.95 2.30
N SER A 26 4.67 14.06 3.01
CA SER A 26 4.77 15.39 2.38
C SER A 26 5.26 16.44 3.37
N ASP A 27 6.17 17.31 2.91
CA ASP A 27 6.62 18.48 3.68
C ASP A 27 5.59 19.62 3.73
N THR A 28 4.64 19.66 2.79
CA THR A 28 3.81 20.84 2.55
C THR A 28 2.30 20.60 2.68
N ARG A 29 1.84 19.36 2.63
CA ARG A 29 0.40 19.06 2.69
C ARG A 29 -0.14 19.11 4.10
N SER A 30 -1.36 19.64 4.21
CA SER A 30 -2.23 19.53 5.37
C SER A 30 -3.38 18.55 5.07
N GLU A 31 -4.19 18.21 6.06
CA GLU A 31 -5.38 17.37 5.83
C GLU A 31 -6.35 17.95 4.82
N ALA A 32 -6.43 19.30 4.73
CA ALA A 32 -7.34 19.99 3.81
C ALA A 32 -6.96 19.81 2.33
N ASP A 33 -5.66 19.72 2.02
CA ASP A 33 -5.12 19.64 0.66
C ASP A 33 -4.56 18.28 0.30
N ASP A 34 -4.59 17.31 1.21
CA ASP A 34 -4.15 15.94 0.95
C ASP A 34 -5.14 15.18 0.08
N LYS A 35 -5.10 15.46 -1.23
CA LYS A 35 -5.96 14.80 -2.22
C LYS A 35 -5.64 13.33 -2.40
N SER A 36 -4.36 12.95 -2.38
CA SER A 36 -3.94 11.55 -2.60
C SER A 36 -4.30 10.65 -1.42
N GLY A 37 -4.05 11.09 -0.17
CA GLY A 37 -4.47 10.34 1.01
C GLY A 37 -5.99 10.23 1.12
N ARG A 38 -6.73 11.29 0.78
CA ARG A 38 -8.20 11.25 0.72
C ARG A 38 -8.69 10.26 -0.33
N THR A 39 -8.08 10.24 -1.51
CA THR A 39 -8.41 9.27 -2.56
C THR A 39 -8.24 7.83 -2.07
N LEU A 40 -7.15 7.51 -1.35
CA LEU A 40 -6.97 6.18 -0.77
C LEU A 40 -8.06 5.83 0.25
N VAL A 41 -8.37 6.75 1.16
CA VAL A 41 -9.45 6.55 2.15
C VAL A 41 -10.77 6.23 1.46
N GLU A 42 -11.19 7.05 0.49
CA GLU A 42 -12.43 6.86 -0.27
C GLU A 42 -12.48 5.51 -0.99
N LEU A 43 -11.35 5.08 -1.58
CA LEU A 43 -11.25 3.82 -2.30
C LEU A 43 -11.32 2.60 -1.36
N ILE A 44 -10.63 2.67 -0.22
CA ILE A 44 -10.62 1.64 0.81
C ILE A 44 -12.04 1.43 1.36
N GLU A 45 -12.73 2.51 1.72
CA GLU A 45 -14.08 2.47 2.26
C GLU A 45 -15.11 2.02 1.21
N ARG A 46 -15.00 2.53 -0.03
CA ARG A 46 -15.85 2.10 -1.16
C ARG A 46 -15.83 0.59 -1.34
N ASP A 47 -14.66 -0.02 -1.19
CA ASP A 47 -14.47 -1.45 -1.36
C ASP A 47 -14.66 -2.24 -0.04
N ARG A 48 -15.27 -1.61 0.98
CA ARG A 48 -15.72 -2.18 2.25
C ARG A 48 -14.60 -2.64 3.18
N HIS A 49 -13.36 -2.19 2.98
CA HIS A 49 -12.29 -2.30 3.96
C HIS A 49 -12.42 -1.21 5.03
N LYS A 50 -11.61 -1.27 6.08
CA LYS A 50 -11.65 -0.32 7.20
C LYS A 50 -10.41 0.54 7.22
N VAL A 51 -10.58 1.85 7.27
CA VAL A 51 -9.47 2.77 7.56
C VAL A 51 -9.21 2.73 9.07
N ALA A 52 -8.09 2.10 9.45
CA ALA A 52 -7.70 1.94 10.85
C ALA A 52 -7.08 3.22 11.42
N ALA A 53 -6.28 3.92 10.61
CA ALA A 53 -5.61 5.16 10.99
C ALA A 53 -5.27 5.99 9.75
N ARG A 54 -5.06 7.30 9.95
CA ARG A 54 -4.55 8.21 8.93
C ARG A 54 -3.56 9.17 9.56
N ALA A 55 -2.45 9.45 8.87
CA ALA A 55 -1.46 10.44 9.30
C ALA A 55 -0.78 11.09 8.11
N ILE A 56 -0.25 12.29 8.33
CA ILE A 56 0.66 12.99 7.42
C ILE A 56 1.99 13.12 8.15
N VAL A 57 3.08 12.76 7.50
CA VAL A 57 4.45 12.91 8.01
C VAL A 57 5.31 13.64 7.00
N LYS A 58 6.38 14.25 7.46
CA LYS A 58 7.36 14.91 6.58
C LYS A 58 8.18 13.90 5.78
N ASP A 59 8.74 14.36 4.66
CA ASP A 59 9.71 13.62 3.84
C ASP A 59 11.05 13.47 4.58
N ASP A 60 11.02 12.67 5.65
CA ASP A 60 12.15 12.33 6.52
C ASP A 60 12.13 10.85 6.86
N VAL A 61 13.24 10.14 6.63
CA VAL A 61 13.34 8.69 6.84
C VAL A 61 12.97 8.29 8.27
N ARG A 62 13.41 9.07 9.27
CA ARG A 62 13.17 8.75 10.68
C ARG A 62 11.70 8.97 11.04
N ALA A 63 11.10 10.07 10.57
CA ALA A 63 9.70 10.38 10.81
C ALA A 63 8.79 9.29 10.20
N ILE A 64 9.05 8.89 8.95
CA ILE A 64 8.31 7.82 8.26
C ILE A 64 8.50 6.50 9.01
N ALA A 65 9.75 6.08 9.28
CA ALA A 65 10.03 4.81 9.94
C ALA A 65 9.47 4.75 11.36
N THR A 66 9.44 5.86 12.10
CA THR A 66 8.83 5.93 13.43
C THR A 66 7.32 5.69 13.36
N LYS A 67 6.62 6.34 12.43
CA LYS A 67 5.19 6.14 12.23
C LYS A 67 4.87 4.72 11.77
N LEU A 68 5.67 4.16 10.89
CA LEU A 68 5.51 2.77 10.44
C LEU A 68 5.68 1.79 11.60
N ARG A 69 6.71 1.94 12.46
CA ARG A 69 6.91 1.08 13.63
C ARG A 69 5.75 1.14 14.62
N GLU A 70 5.22 2.34 14.85
CA GLU A 70 4.02 2.53 15.68
C GLU A 70 2.84 1.69 15.15
N TRP A 71 2.57 1.76 13.85
CA TRP A 71 1.46 1.04 13.24
C TRP A 71 1.73 -0.46 13.06
N ILE A 72 2.98 -0.88 12.84
CA ILE A 72 3.36 -2.31 12.83
C ILE A 72 3.12 -2.95 14.21
N ALA A 73 3.33 -2.19 15.29
CA ALA A 73 3.09 -2.68 16.65
C ALA A 73 1.61 -2.64 17.06
N ASP A 74 0.75 -1.96 16.30
CA ASP A 74 -0.68 -1.84 16.59
C ASP A 74 -1.45 -3.04 15.98
N PRO A 75 -2.05 -3.92 16.79
CA PRO A 75 -2.82 -5.05 16.29
C PRO A 75 -4.09 -4.64 15.53
N ALA A 76 -4.50 -3.37 15.60
CA ALA A 76 -5.59 -2.84 14.79
C ALA A 76 -5.19 -2.51 13.35
N VAL A 77 -3.91 -2.58 12.99
CA VAL A 77 -3.39 -2.29 11.65
C VAL A 77 -2.84 -3.55 11.00
N GLU A 78 -3.41 -3.96 9.87
CA GLU A 78 -2.99 -5.15 9.11
C GLU A 78 -2.19 -4.76 7.86
N VAL A 79 -2.47 -3.57 7.32
CA VAL A 79 -1.83 -3.05 6.11
C VAL A 79 -1.57 -1.57 6.29
N VAL A 80 -0.43 -1.10 5.82
CA VAL A 80 -0.14 0.33 5.65
C VAL A 80 0.02 0.63 4.16
N ILE A 81 -0.69 1.64 3.69
CA ILE A 81 -0.52 2.16 2.33
C ILE A 81 -0.09 3.63 2.44
N SER A 82 1.10 3.94 1.92
CA SER A 82 1.53 5.33 1.85
C SER A 82 1.39 5.94 0.46
N THR A 83 1.33 7.25 0.42
CA THR A 83 1.37 8.06 -0.80
C THR A 83 2.33 9.23 -0.63
N GLY A 84 3.20 9.45 -1.61
CA GLY A 84 4.20 10.52 -1.62
C GLY A 84 5.62 10.06 -1.35
N GLY A 85 6.59 10.89 -1.72
CA GLY A 85 8.02 10.69 -1.47
C GLY A 85 8.66 9.48 -2.16
N THR A 86 8.11 8.99 -3.28
CA THR A 86 8.63 7.83 -4.03
C THR A 86 9.36 8.22 -5.33
N GLY A 87 9.57 9.49 -5.60
CA GLY A 87 10.32 9.96 -6.76
C GLY A 87 11.84 9.80 -6.62
N VAL A 88 12.59 10.56 -7.42
CA VAL A 88 14.06 10.44 -7.52
C VAL A 88 14.79 11.68 -7.02
N THR A 89 14.08 12.65 -6.44
CA THR A 89 14.73 13.84 -5.87
C THR A 89 15.32 13.53 -4.49
N GLY A 90 16.19 14.41 -4.01
CA GLY A 90 16.82 14.25 -2.69
C GLY A 90 15.85 14.28 -1.51
N ARG A 91 14.59 14.70 -1.73
CA ARG A 91 13.53 14.69 -0.71
C ARG A 91 12.66 13.43 -0.77
N ASP A 92 12.72 12.67 -1.85
CA ASP A 92 11.96 11.44 -2.01
C ASP A 92 12.66 10.29 -1.27
N VAL A 93 12.25 10.00 -0.03
CA VAL A 93 12.91 9.05 0.87
C VAL A 93 11.96 7.96 1.39
N THR A 94 10.73 7.91 0.88
CA THR A 94 9.74 6.92 1.34
C THR A 94 10.18 5.48 1.09
N PRO A 95 10.72 5.10 -0.09
CA PRO A 95 11.17 3.72 -0.32
C PRO A 95 12.27 3.30 0.67
N GLU A 96 13.24 4.17 0.93
CA GLU A 96 14.34 3.92 1.86
C GLU A 96 13.84 3.67 3.29
N ALA A 97 12.86 4.46 3.74
CA ALA A 97 12.25 4.29 5.06
C ALA A 97 11.49 2.95 5.17
N PHE A 98 10.71 2.59 4.14
CA PHE A 98 9.96 1.34 4.08
C PHE A 98 10.89 0.13 4.03
N GLU A 99 11.87 0.16 3.13
CA GLU A 99 12.83 -0.94 2.93
C GLU A 99 13.69 -1.20 4.17
N SER A 100 13.95 -0.17 4.99
CA SER A 100 14.68 -0.34 6.25
C SER A 100 13.94 -1.19 7.28
N LEU A 101 12.63 -1.42 7.09
CA LEU A 101 11.79 -2.19 7.99
C LEU A 101 11.38 -3.55 7.41
N PHE A 102 11.55 -3.78 6.11
CA PHE A 102 11.13 -5.02 5.48
C PHE A 102 11.88 -6.24 5.99
N GLU A 103 11.15 -7.21 6.49
CA GLU A 103 11.62 -8.59 6.70
C GLU A 103 11.61 -9.36 5.37
N LYS A 104 10.63 -9.05 4.52
CA LYS A 104 10.51 -9.61 3.16
C LYS A 104 10.05 -8.52 2.21
N LYS A 105 10.75 -8.35 1.09
CA LYS A 105 10.30 -7.52 -0.03
C LYS A 105 9.26 -8.26 -0.86
N ILE A 106 8.32 -7.51 -1.41
CA ILE A 106 7.36 -7.95 -2.42
C ILE A 106 7.73 -7.21 -3.72
N ASP A 107 8.83 -7.62 -4.35
CA ASP A 107 9.37 -6.96 -5.56
C ASP A 107 8.32 -6.85 -6.66
N GLY A 108 7.52 -7.92 -6.83
CA GLY A 108 6.43 -7.97 -7.79
C GLY A 108 5.39 -6.85 -7.65
N PHE A 109 5.24 -6.23 -6.47
CA PHE A 109 4.35 -5.08 -6.33
C PHE A 109 4.84 -3.88 -7.14
N GLY A 110 6.10 -3.49 -6.97
CA GLY A 110 6.69 -2.38 -7.70
C GLY A 110 6.81 -2.65 -9.21
N GLU A 111 7.14 -3.89 -9.58
CA GLU A 111 7.22 -4.33 -10.98
C GLU A 111 5.84 -4.23 -11.65
N LEU A 112 4.80 -4.78 -11.04
CA LEU A 112 3.44 -4.74 -11.56
C LEU A 112 2.89 -3.32 -11.62
N PHE A 113 3.14 -2.50 -10.60
CA PHE A 113 2.75 -1.10 -10.59
C PHE A 113 3.37 -0.33 -11.77
N ARG A 114 4.67 -0.49 -12.01
CA ARG A 114 5.35 0.16 -13.14
C ARG A 114 4.88 -0.37 -14.49
N MET A 115 4.63 -1.66 -14.61
CA MET A 115 4.09 -2.26 -15.84
C MET A 115 2.72 -1.67 -16.20
N LEU A 116 1.83 -1.53 -15.22
CA LEU A 116 0.50 -0.94 -15.42
C LEU A 116 0.58 0.56 -15.73
N SER A 117 1.48 1.28 -15.05
CA SER A 117 1.72 2.70 -15.27
C SER A 117 2.29 2.99 -16.67
N TRP A 118 3.08 2.07 -17.23
CA TRP A 118 3.65 2.20 -18.58
C TRP A 118 2.57 2.48 -19.63
N GLY A 119 1.45 1.78 -19.56
CA GLY A 119 0.33 1.98 -20.49
C GLY A 119 -0.36 3.34 -20.38
N LYS A 120 -0.13 4.07 -19.27
CA LYS A 120 -0.79 5.36 -18.97
C LYS A 120 0.15 6.56 -19.15
N ILE A 121 1.39 6.44 -18.71
CA ILE A 121 2.36 7.54 -18.62
C ILE A 121 3.68 7.26 -19.35
N GLY A 122 3.79 6.13 -20.07
CA GLY A 122 4.98 5.79 -20.87
C GLY A 122 6.25 5.74 -20.01
N THR A 123 7.34 6.27 -20.55
CA THR A 123 8.67 6.27 -19.90
C THR A 123 8.73 7.00 -18.56
N SER A 124 7.77 7.89 -18.26
CA SER A 124 7.71 8.57 -16.95
C SER A 124 7.56 7.60 -15.79
N THR A 125 7.07 6.37 -16.04
CA THR A 125 6.94 5.33 -15.03
C THR A 125 8.26 4.91 -14.40
N MET A 126 9.41 5.08 -15.08
CA MET A 126 10.72 4.75 -14.52
C MET A 126 11.12 5.63 -13.33
N GLN A 127 10.47 6.77 -13.14
CA GLN A 127 10.68 7.65 -11.99
C GLN A 127 9.93 7.14 -10.75
N SER A 128 9.01 6.18 -10.90
CA SER A 128 8.27 5.61 -9.78
C SER A 128 9.08 4.55 -9.06
N ARG A 129 9.32 4.76 -7.77
CA ARG A 129 9.97 3.79 -6.89
C ARG A 129 8.96 3.18 -5.92
N ALA A 130 7.74 2.86 -6.42
CA ALA A 130 6.76 2.13 -5.64
C ALA A 130 7.34 0.80 -5.12
N VAL A 131 7.16 0.52 -3.83
CA VAL A 131 7.69 -0.67 -3.15
C VAL A 131 6.64 -1.31 -2.25
N GLY A 132 6.77 -2.61 -2.03
CA GLY A 132 5.94 -3.36 -1.09
C GLY A 132 6.75 -4.38 -0.31
N GLY A 133 6.29 -4.71 0.89
CA GLY A 133 6.96 -5.67 1.75
C GLY A 133 6.14 -6.06 2.97
N VAL A 134 6.75 -6.90 3.81
CA VAL A 134 6.19 -7.37 5.08
C VAL A 134 7.14 -6.97 6.21
N ALA A 135 6.59 -6.46 7.30
CA ALA A 135 7.30 -6.19 8.53
C ALA A 135 6.39 -6.46 9.74
N GLY A 136 6.85 -7.27 10.70
CA GLY A 136 6.14 -7.54 11.94
C GLY A 136 4.72 -8.10 11.76
N GLY A 137 4.46 -8.81 10.65
CA GLY A 137 3.13 -9.33 10.32
C GLY A 137 2.18 -8.35 9.64
N THR A 138 2.66 -7.14 9.31
CA THR A 138 1.91 -6.09 8.60
C THR A 138 2.42 -5.96 7.17
N TYR A 139 1.52 -5.82 6.20
CA TYR A 139 1.89 -5.45 4.85
C TYR A 139 2.13 -3.95 4.74
N LEU A 140 3.19 -3.56 4.08
CA LEU A 140 3.56 -2.16 3.85
C LEU A 140 3.68 -1.90 2.33
N PHE A 141 2.94 -0.92 1.81
CA PHE A 141 2.98 -0.52 0.40
C PHE A 141 3.20 0.99 0.28
N ALA A 142 4.13 1.40 -0.56
CA ALA A 142 4.38 2.81 -0.86
C ALA A 142 4.03 3.12 -2.32
N LEU A 143 3.18 4.14 -2.52
CA LEU A 143 2.69 4.61 -3.81
C LEU A 143 3.15 6.05 -4.08
N PRO A 144 3.25 6.46 -5.35
CA PRO A 144 3.54 7.86 -5.71
C PRO A 144 2.47 8.83 -5.20
N GLY A 145 2.87 10.08 -5.02
CA GLY A 145 2.10 11.15 -4.37
C GLY A 145 1.01 11.80 -5.23
N SER A 146 0.41 11.09 -6.17
CA SER A 146 -0.70 11.60 -6.98
C SER A 146 -1.99 10.80 -6.78
N PRO A 147 -3.17 11.44 -6.85
CA PRO A 147 -4.45 10.73 -6.79
C PRO A 147 -4.60 9.67 -7.88
N GLY A 148 -4.03 9.91 -9.08
CA GLY A 148 -4.01 8.94 -10.18
C GLY A 148 -3.23 7.68 -9.82
N ALA A 149 -2.00 7.83 -9.31
CA ALA A 149 -1.18 6.70 -8.87
C ALA A 149 -1.81 5.91 -7.73
N CYS A 150 -2.49 6.60 -6.79
CA CYS A 150 -3.24 5.96 -5.73
C CYS A 150 -4.39 5.10 -6.27
N ARG A 151 -5.14 5.64 -7.26
CA ARG A 151 -6.19 4.86 -7.94
C ARG A 151 -5.62 3.64 -8.64
N ASP A 152 -4.56 3.81 -9.41
CA ASP A 152 -3.92 2.71 -10.14
C ASP A 152 -3.42 1.62 -9.18
N GLY A 153 -2.71 1.99 -8.12
CA GLY A 153 -2.22 1.04 -7.12
C GLY A 153 -3.34 0.29 -6.40
N TRP A 154 -4.42 0.99 -6.09
CA TRP A 154 -5.57 0.38 -5.44
C TRP A 154 -6.41 -0.45 -6.41
N GLU A 155 -6.92 0.15 -7.48
CA GLU A 155 -7.92 -0.47 -8.37
C GLU A 155 -7.36 -1.62 -9.19
N ASP A 156 -6.10 -1.50 -9.61
CA ASP A 156 -5.48 -2.49 -10.49
C ASP A 156 -4.71 -3.58 -9.74
N ILE A 157 -4.30 -3.32 -8.46
CA ILE A 157 -3.48 -4.26 -7.69
C ILE A 157 -4.08 -4.57 -6.31
N LEU A 158 -4.08 -3.58 -5.39
CA LEU A 158 -4.26 -3.86 -3.96
C LEU A 158 -5.67 -4.34 -3.61
N ARG A 159 -6.72 -3.78 -4.20
CA ARG A 159 -8.08 -4.24 -3.95
C ARG A 159 -8.30 -5.73 -4.23
N TRP A 160 -7.57 -6.28 -5.20
CA TRP A 160 -7.64 -7.69 -5.55
C TRP A 160 -6.83 -8.54 -4.58
N GLN A 161 -5.63 -8.09 -4.24
CA GLN A 161 -4.74 -8.81 -3.36
C GLN A 161 -5.18 -8.74 -1.88
N LEU A 162 -5.96 -7.75 -1.50
CA LEU A 162 -6.53 -7.61 -0.15
C LEU A 162 -7.95 -8.19 -0.03
N ASP A 163 -8.53 -8.71 -1.09
CA ASP A 163 -9.79 -9.46 -1.05
C ASP A 163 -9.52 -10.97 -0.94
N ILE A 164 -9.87 -11.56 0.21
CA ILE A 164 -9.67 -12.99 0.48
C ILE A 164 -10.38 -13.92 -0.52
N ARG A 165 -11.32 -13.40 -1.28
CA ARG A 165 -12.08 -14.12 -2.30
C ARG A 165 -11.37 -14.16 -3.65
N PHE A 166 -10.32 -13.35 -3.86
CA PHE A 166 -9.63 -13.28 -5.15
C PHE A 166 -8.83 -14.56 -5.43
N ARG A 167 -8.94 -15.08 -6.66
CA ARG A 167 -8.27 -16.30 -7.13
C ARG A 167 -7.39 -16.02 -8.35
N PRO A 168 -6.25 -16.73 -8.51
CA PRO A 168 -5.87 -17.98 -7.84
C PRO A 168 -5.28 -17.80 -6.43
N CYS A 169 -4.68 -16.65 -6.09
CA CYS A 169 -4.09 -16.38 -4.78
C CYS A 169 -4.20 -14.88 -4.43
N ASN A 170 -4.14 -14.57 -3.15
CA ASN A 170 -4.24 -13.21 -2.64
C ASN A 170 -3.42 -13.05 -1.35
N LEU A 171 -3.01 -11.83 -1.03
CA LEU A 171 -2.23 -11.52 0.17
C LEU A 171 -3.06 -11.62 1.46
N ALA A 172 -4.38 -11.33 1.38
CA ALA A 172 -5.25 -11.40 2.55
C ALA A 172 -5.29 -12.82 3.16
N GLU A 173 -5.28 -13.86 2.32
CA GLU A 173 -5.25 -15.26 2.76
C GLU A 173 -3.94 -15.65 3.47
N LEU A 174 -2.86 -14.92 3.22
CA LEU A 174 -1.55 -15.18 3.81
C LEU A 174 -1.34 -14.44 5.15
N MET A 175 -2.16 -13.43 5.48
CA MET A 175 -2.00 -12.62 6.71
C MET A 175 -1.80 -13.45 7.98
N PRO A 176 -2.60 -14.50 8.26
CA PRO A 176 -2.43 -15.30 9.48
C PRO A 176 -1.08 -16.05 9.57
N ARG A 177 -0.38 -16.15 8.45
CA ARG A 177 0.86 -16.93 8.31
C ARG A 177 2.12 -16.07 8.23
N LEU A 178 2.00 -14.74 8.18
CA LEU A 178 3.16 -13.85 8.01
C LEU A 178 4.22 -14.03 9.12
N GLN A 179 3.78 -14.39 10.32
CA GLN A 179 4.64 -14.65 11.47
C GLN A 179 4.66 -16.12 11.92
N GLU A 180 4.32 -17.08 11.05
CA GLU A 180 4.27 -18.50 11.41
C GLU A 180 5.63 -19.05 11.88
N HIS A 181 6.74 -18.48 11.43
CA HIS A 181 8.10 -18.82 11.85
C HIS A 181 8.42 -18.45 13.31
N LEU A 182 7.64 -17.57 13.93
CA LEU A 182 7.77 -17.20 15.35
C LEU A 182 6.96 -18.11 16.28
N LYS A 183 6.03 -18.90 15.70
CA LYS A 183 5.23 -19.88 16.48
C LYS A 183 6.04 -21.16 16.60
N LYS A 184 6.52 -21.44 17.82
CA LYS A 184 7.15 -22.73 18.19
C LYS A 184 6.10 -23.76 18.50
#